data_2155f39abc04935369ba722a0e7b811b
#
_entry.id   2155f39abc04935369ba722a0e7b811b
#
_cell.length_a   1.000
_cell.length_b   1.000
_cell.length_c   1.000
_cell.angle_alpha   90.00
_cell.angle_beta   90.00
_cell.angle_gamma   90.00
#
_symmetry.space_group_name_H-M   'P 1'
#
loop_
_entity.id
_entity.type
_entity.pdbx_description
1 polymer ?
#
loop_
_entity_poly.entity_id
_entity_poly.type
_entity_poly.pdbx_seq_one_letter_code
_entity_poly.pdbx_strand_id
1 'polypeptide(L)'
;MATAIEFDHVGKQYRLGLVTTKTLSHDLNRWWQTSILGKEDPYLKIGETNDRATAGSSEYVWALRDIDFKVEQGDVVGIIGKNGAGKSTLLKLLSKVTGPTVGTIRARGRIGSLLEVGTGFHPEMTGRENIYMNGAIMGMTKHDIDRKLDEIVAFSGCERYIDTPVKRYSSGMTVRLGFAVAAHLEPEILVVDEVLAVGDAEFQKKAIGKMQDVSRGEGRTVLFVSHNMDSIKNLCKSGIILDKGQISYQGTASDCISVYIDEEKDRFLTETVITEKHRKYLRYKQIEILSVRLLNPTPELSAGEDVVAEVKMRRNEPEKTTFTLEMMINDVLGRRVGSFISPVLSWGDQEVMTATIRLSQSNLAKGKYYLGFNVGLKTEEFEFMDYDIVYDVLSFCIKYTSPEKDTEIKLWRSDWGNIQFQGGQVSLR
;
A
#
# COMPACT_ATOMS: atom_id res chain seq x y z
N MET A 1 -31.05 2.00 5.48
CA MET A 1 -30.57 1.62 4.13
C MET A 1 -30.45 0.11 4.07
N ALA A 2 -30.43 -0.52 2.89
CA ALA A 2 -30.29 -1.97 2.81
C ALA A 2 -28.82 -2.38 2.93
N THR A 3 -28.53 -3.42 3.68
CA THR A 3 -27.17 -3.96 3.81
C THR A 3 -26.76 -4.62 2.50
N ALA A 4 -25.65 -4.18 1.93
CA ALA A 4 -25.06 -4.74 0.71
C ALA A 4 -24.08 -5.87 1.01
N ILE A 5 -23.28 -5.73 2.07
CA ILE A 5 -22.28 -6.72 2.50
C ILE A 5 -22.37 -6.89 4.01
N GLU A 6 -22.33 -8.13 4.47
CA GLU A 6 -22.28 -8.48 5.89
C GLU A 6 -21.22 -9.57 6.10
N PHE A 7 -20.27 -9.29 6.96
CA PHE A 7 -19.34 -10.25 7.54
C PHE A 7 -19.83 -10.55 8.96
N ASP A 8 -20.06 -11.81 9.26
CA ASP A 8 -20.67 -12.28 10.51
C ASP A 8 -19.67 -13.27 11.15
N HIS A 9 -18.85 -12.77 12.09
CA HIS A 9 -17.81 -13.50 12.83
C HIS A 9 -16.87 -14.32 11.92
N VAL A 10 -16.41 -13.70 10.84
CA VAL A 10 -15.64 -14.39 9.80
C VAL A 10 -14.17 -14.57 10.21
N GLY A 11 -13.70 -15.80 10.07
CA GLY A 11 -12.31 -16.14 10.24
C GLY A 11 -11.73 -16.94 9.06
N LYS A 12 -10.47 -16.71 8.76
CA LYS A 12 -9.72 -17.48 7.76
C LYS A 12 -8.38 -17.94 8.31
N GLN A 13 -8.22 -19.24 8.36
CA GLN A 13 -7.01 -19.91 8.79
C GLN A 13 -6.30 -20.55 7.58
N TYR A 14 -4.98 -20.46 7.54
CA TYR A 14 -4.14 -21.18 6.58
C TYR A 14 -3.19 -22.11 7.31
N ARG A 15 -2.88 -23.24 6.67
CA ARG A 15 -1.83 -24.14 7.12
C ARG A 15 -0.51 -23.78 6.43
N LEU A 16 0.55 -23.66 7.19
CA LEU A 16 1.92 -23.43 6.70
C LEU A 16 2.57 -24.79 6.34
N GLY A 17 3.45 -24.78 5.36
CA GLY A 17 4.22 -25.95 4.93
C GLY A 17 3.65 -26.69 3.71
N LEU A 18 4.38 -27.71 3.27
CA LEU A 18 3.98 -28.52 2.12
C LEU A 18 2.81 -29.44 2.49
N VAL A 19 1.84 -29.57 1.58
CA VAL A 19 0.75 -30.52 1.70
C VAL A 19 1.33 -31.93 1.58
N THR A 20 1.58 -32.58 2.71
CA THR A 20 2.09 -33.96 2.76
C THR A 20 0.96 -34.94 3.07
N THR A 21 1.09 -36.19 2.62
CA THR A 21 0.13 -37.29 2.74
C THR A 21 -0.27 -37.68 4.19
N LYS A 22 0.28 -37.04 5.21
CA LYS A 22 -0.16 -37.16 6.63
C LYS A 22 -1.53 -36.56 6.91
N THR A 23 -2.16 -35.93 5.92
CA THR A 23 -3.42 -35.19 6.08
C THR A 23 -4.64 -36.09 6.19
N LEU A 24 -4.65 -37.28 5.63
CA LEU A 24 -5.84 -38.17 5.62
C LEU A 24 -6.31 -38.56 7.02
N SER A 25 -5.39 -38.80 7.96
CA SER A 25 -5.78 -39.14 9.34
C SER A 25 -6.30 -37.92 10.10
N HIS A 26 -5.79 -36.72 9.81
CA HIS A 26 -6.27 -35.48 10.39
C HIS A 26 -7.63 -35.07 9.83
N ASP A 27 -7.83 -35.21 8.52
CA ASP A 27 -9.09 -34.90 7.86
C ASP A 27 -10.20 -35.88 8.29
N LEU A 28 -9.86 -37.16 8.47
CA LEU A 28 -10.78 -38.18 8.98
C LEU A 28 -11.17 -37.90 10.45
N ASN A 29 -10.21 -37.51 11.29
CA ASN A 29 -10.45 -37.13 12.69
C ASN A 29 -11.28 -35.85 12.78
N ARG A 30 -11.01 -34.87 11.95
CA ARG A 30 -11.79 -33.64 11.82
C ARG A 30 -13.24 -33.94 11.44
N TRP A 31 -13.42 -34.71 10.35
CA TRP A 31 -14.74 -35.13 9.89
C TRP A 31 -15.51 -35.91 10.97
N TRP A 32 -14.83 -36.84 11.67
CA TRP A 32 -15.44 -37.62 12.74
C TRP A 32 -15.89 -36.75 13.92
N GLN A 33 -15.06 -35.80 14.33
CA GLN A 33 -15.38 -34.92 15.47
C GLN A 33 -16.45 -33.88 15.12
N THR A 34 -16.40 -33.31 13.91
CA THR A 34 -17.35 -32.26 13.52
C THR A 34 -18.68 -32.82 13.00
N SER A 35 -18.64 -33.84 12.13
CA SER A 35 -19.85 -34.36 11.44
C SER A 35 -20.55 -35.47 12.20
N ILE A 36 -19.83 -36.27 13.01
CA ILE A 36 -20.44 -37.39 13.76
C ILE A 36 -20.67 -37.04 15.23
N LEU A 37 -19.70 -36.40 15.88
CA LEU A 37 -19.80 -36.08 17.31
C LEU A 37 -20.36 -34.68 17.58
N GLY A 38 -20.59 -33.83 16.55
CA GLY A 38 -21.11 -32.48 16.69
C GLY A 38 -20.23 -31.56 17.55
N LYS A 39 -18.92 -31.93 17.73
CA LYS A 39 -17.99 -31.10 18.49
C LYS A 39 -17.38 -30.03 17.62
N GLU A 40 -16.94 -28.93 18.26
CA GLU A 40 -16.14 -27.92 17.58
C GLU A 40 -14.87 -28.52 16.99
N ASP A 41 -14.49 -28.05 15.80
CA ASP A 41 -13.26 -28.47 15.15
C ASP A 41 -12.05 -28.25 16.06
N PRO A 42 -11.34 -29.30 16.49
CA PRO A 42 -10.23 -29.18 17.45
C PRO A 42 -9.07 -28.34 16.92
N TYR A 43 -8.97 -28.17 15.58
CA TYR A 43 -7.92 -27.40 14.94
C TYR A 43 -8.22 -25.90 14.89
N LEU A 44 -9.45 -25.47 15.16
CA LEU A 44 -9.81 -24.05 15.31
C LEU A 44 -9.22 -23.40 16.58
N LYS A 45 -8.85 -24.21 17.58
CA LYS A 45 -8.22 -23.72 18.83
C LYS A 45 -6.71 -23.55 18.68
N ILE A 46 -6.11 -24.07 17.61
CA ILE A 46 -4.69 -24.06 17.35
C ILE A 46 -4.43 -23.04 16.23
N GLY A 47 -3.59 -22.06 16.44
CA GLY A 47 -3.19 -21.10 15.42
C GLY A 47 -2.72 -19.80 16.02
N GLU A 48 -1.59 -19.33 15.54
CA GLU A 48 -0.99 -18.08 15.96
C GLU A 48 -1.51 -16.93 15.07
N THR A 49 -1.45 -15.72 15.60
CA THR A 49 -1.70 -14.51 14.84
C THR A 49 -0.64 -14.36 13.74
N ASN A 50 -1.01 -13.87 12.58
CA ASN A 50 -0.09 -13.69 11.45
C ASN A 50 0.92 -12.56 11.74
N ASP A 51 1.94 -12.87 12.55
CA ASP A 51 3.08 -11.99 12.77
C ASP A 51 4.28 -12.52 11.97
N ARG A 52 4.65 -11.82 10.90
CA ARG A 52 5.78 -12.21 10.04
C ARG A 52 7.14 -11.98 10.68
N ALA A 53 7.21 -11.27 11.81
CA ALA A 53 8.44 -10.91 12.49
C ALA A 53 8.88 -11.94 13.56
N THR A 54 7.94 -12.80 13.99
CA THR A 54 8.21 -13.82 15.01
C THR A 54 8.19 -15.22 14.39
N ALA A 55 9.19 -16.04 14.73
CA ALA A 55 9.19 -17.45 14.39
C ALA A 55 8.08 -18.14 15.19
N GLY A 56 6.96 -18.47 14.51
CA GLY A 56 5.84 -19.17 15.12
C GLY A 56 6.15 -20.66 15.34
N SER A 57 5.56 -21.26 16.36
CA SER A 57 5.64 -22.69 16.65
C SER A 57 4.49 -23.51 16.02
N SER A 58 3.44 -22.83 15.53
CA SER A 58 2.24 -23.46 14.99
C SER A 58 2.30 -23.64 13.46
N GLU A 59 1.84 -24.80 12.98
CA GLU A 59 1.60 -25.02 11.55
C GLU A 59 0.39 -24.25 11.01
N TYR A 60 -0.42 -23.62 11.86
CA TYR A 60 -1.63 -22.91 11.50
C TYR A 60 -1.53 -21.43 11.83
N VAL A 61 -1.92 -20.59 10.88
CA VAL A 61 -1.90 -19.12 11.01
C VAL A 61 -3.28 -18.55 10.66
N TRP A 62 -3.81 -17.73 11.55
CA TRP A 62 -5.03 -16.96 11.30
C TRP A 62 -4.69 -15.71 10.47
N ALA A 63 -5.09 -15.73 9.22
CA ALA A 63 -4.98 -14.54 8.36
C ALA A 63 -6.07 -13.51 8.68
N LEU A 64 -7.26 -13.99 9.10
CA LEU A 64 -8.37 -13.19 9.61
C LEU A 64 -9.00 -13.93 10.76
N ARG A 65 -9.40 -13.19 11.79
CA ARG A 65 -10.04 -13.74 12.99
C ARG A 65 -11.12 -12.80 13.49
N ASP A 66 -12.35 -13.34 13.63
CA ASP A 66 -13.49 -12.63 14.21
C ASP A 66 -13.77 -11.29 13.51
N ILE A 67 -13.87 -11.33 12.19
CA ILE A 67 -14.21 -10.16 11.37
C ILE A 67 -15.73 -10.00 11.35
N ASP A 68 -16.21 -8.91 11.94
CA ASP A 68 -17.63 -8.55 11.99
C ASP A 68 -17.83 -7.10 11.56
N PHE A 69 -18.51 -6.87 10.46
CA PHE A 69 -18.92 -5.54 9.99
C PHE A 69 -19.97 -5.62 8.90
N LYS A 70 -20.66 -4.50 8.69
CA LYS A 70 -21.68 -4.33 7.65
C LYS A 70 -21.37 -3.13 6.79
N VAL A 71 -21.71 -3.24 5.51
CA VAL A 71 -21.62 -2.16 4.53
C VAL A 71 -22.99 -1.93 3.95
N GLU A 72 -23.47 -0.71 4.02
CA GLU A 72 -24.75 -0.32 3.45
C GLU A 72 -24.65 -0.12 1.93
N GLN A 73 -25.76 -0.28 1.24
CA GLN A 73 -25.83 -0.09 -0.20
C GLN A 73 -25.48 1.36 -0.57
N GLY A 74 -24.56 1.53 -1.50
CA GLY A 74 -24.08 2.84 -1.95
C GLY A 74 -22.96 3.44 -1.09
N ASP A 75 -22.46 2.70 -0.09
CA ASP A 75 -21.31 3.15 0.69
C ASP A 75 -19.99 2.86 0.00
N VAL A 76 -19.03 3.76 0.22
CA VAL A 76 -17.64 3.61 -0.17
C VAL A 76 -16.80 3.45 1.08
N VAL A 77 -16.33 2.23 1.34
CA VAL A 77 -15.61 1.86 2.55
C VAL A 77 -14.15 1.64 2.26
N GLY A 78 -13.28 2.36 2.97
CA GLY A 78 -11.83 2.18 2.92
C GLY A 78 -11.35 1.11 3.89
N ILE A 79 -10.50 0.19 3.43
CA ILE A 79 -9.84 -0.80 4.27
C ILE A 79 -8.37 -0.43 4.39
N ILE A 80 -7.97 -0.07 5.61
CA ILE A 80 -6.65 0.40 5.97
C ILE A 80 -5.93 -0.68 6.78
N GLY A 81 -4.62 -0.78 6.68
CA GLY A 81 -3.82 -1.69 7.50
C GLY A 81 -2.45 -1.96 6.90
N LYS A 82 -1.53 -2.44 7.72
CA LYS A 82 -0.16 -2.78 7.33
C LYS A 82 -0.09 -3.96 6.35
N ASN A 83 1.07 -4.13 5.73
CA ASN A 83 1.33 -5.34 4.95
C ASN A 83 1.27 -6.57 5.85
N GLY A 84 0.38 -7.53 5.49
CA GLY A 84 0.11 -8.70 6.30
C GLY A 84 -1.04 -8.57 7.29
N ALA A 85 -1.71 -7.42 7.39
CA ALA A 85 -2.87 -7.23 8.27
C ALA A 85 -4.12 -8.05 7.88
N GLY A 86 -4.12 -8.68 6.69
CA GLY A 86 -5.24 -9.52 6.24
C GLY A 86 -6.08 -8.91 5.11
N LYS A 87 -5.77 -7.69 4.64
CA LYS A 87 -6.55 -6.98 3.61
C LYS A 87 -6.83 -7.81 2.36
N SER A 88 -5.80 -8.34 1.71
CA SER A 88 -5.95 -9.15 0.49
C SER A 88 -6.71 -10.47 0.76
N THR A 89 -6.60 -11.03 1.98
CA THR A 89 -7.39 -12.20 2.37
C THR A 89 -8.88 -11.85 2.48
N LEU A 90 -9.20 -10.71 3.08
CA LEU A 90 -10.58 -10.22 3.19
C LEU A 90 -11.21 -10.04 1.80
N LEU A 91 -10.46 -9.42 0.87
CA LEU A 91 -10.95 -9.23 -0.49
C LEU A 91 -11.14 -10.56 -1.24
N LYS A 92 -10.22 -11.52 -1.08
CA LYS A 92 -10.34 -12.87 -1.68
C LYS A 92 -11.54 -13.64 -1.14
N LEU A 93 -11.90 -13.46 0.13
CA LEU A 93 -13.09 -14.03 0.72
C LEU A 93 -14.35 -13.42 0.11
N LEU A 94 -14.42 -12.09 0.02
CA LEU A 94 -15.56 -11.39 -0.58
C LEU A 94 -15.74 -11.74 -2.05
N SER A 95 -14.64 -11.77 -2.82
CA SER A 95 -14.63 -12.13 -4.24
C SER A 95 -14.83 -13.64 -4.49
N LYS A 96 -15.06 -14.44 -3.44
CA LYS A 96 -15.28 -15.90 -3.50
C LYS A 96 -14.10 -16.69 -4.12
N VAL A 97 -12.91 -16.12 -4.17
CA VAL A 97 -11.67 -16.81 -4.57
C VAL A 97 -11.32 -17.90 -3.55
N THR A 98 -11.65 -17.66 -2.28
CA THR A 98 -11.53 -18.66 -1.20
C THR A 98 -12.72 -18.53 -0.24
N GLY A 99 -13.11 -19.64 0.42
CA GLY A 99 -14.16 -19.62 1.43
C GLY A 99 -13.63 -19.28 2.84
N PRO A 100 -14.48 -18.79 3.74
CA PRO A 100 -14.15 -18.61 5.15
C PRO A 100 -13.90 -19.98 5.83
N THR A 101 -13.08 -19.98 6.89
CA THR A 101 -12.90 -21.16 7.74
C THR A 101 -14.00 -21.23 8.79
N VAL A 102 -14.40 -20.08 9.32
CA VAL A 102 -15.54 -19.91 10.25
C VAL A 102 -16.31 -18.65 9.90
N GLY A 103 -17.55 -18.56 10.36
CA GLY A 103 -18.43 -17.42 10.11
C GLY A 103 -19.10 -17.44 8.75
N THR A 104 -19.83 -16.38 8.44
CA THR A 104 -20.63 -16.28 7.20
C THR A 104 -20.44 -14.92 6.55
N ILE A 105 -20.34 -14.92 5.21
CA ILE A 105 -20.32 -13.70 4.40
C ILE A 105 -21.60 -13.66 3.56
N ARG A 106 -22.37 -12.59 3.67
CA ARG A 106 -23.55 -12.34 2.86
C ARG A 106 -23.32 -11.11 2.00
N ALA A 107 -23.63 -11.20 0.73
CA ALA A 107 -23.53 -10.07 -0.21
C ALA A 107 -24.76 -10.05 -1.11
N ARG A 108 -25.32 -8.86 -1.33
CA ARG A 108 -26.49 -8.65 -2.19
C ARG A 108 -26.06 -7.98 -3.48
N GLY A 109 -26.17 -8.71 -4.58
CA GLY A 109 -25.79 -8.25 -5.92
C GLY A 109 -24.52 -8.93 -6.46
N ARG A 110 -24.12 -8.54 -7.66
CA ARG A 110 -22.90 -9.03 -8.32
C ARG A 110 -21.69 -8.33 -7.74
N ILE A 111 -20.63 -9.09 -7.55
CA ILE A 111 -19.36 -8.58 -7.05
C ILE A 111 -18.38 -8.51 -8.22
N GLY A 112 -17.93 -7.32 -8.56
CA GLY A 112 -16.82 -7.08 -9.48
C GLY A 112 -15.54 -6.85 -8.70
N SER A 113 -14.47 -7.56 -9.06
CA SER A 113 -13.19 -7.45 -8.37
C SER A 113 -12.09 -6.96 -9.30
N LEU A 114 -11.42 -5.89 -8.91
CA LEU A 114 -10.22 -5.39 -9.58
C LEU A 114 -8.92 -6.00 -9.03
N LEU A 115 -8.99 -7.09 -8.28
CA LEU A 115 -7.84 -7.78 -7.67
C LEU A 115 -6.87 -8.35 -8.72
N GLU A 116 -7.38 -8.72 -9.88
CA GLU A 116 -6.65 -9.48 -10.89
C GLU A 116 -6.73 -8.80 -12.26
N VAL A 117 -6.52 -7.46 -12.31
CA VAL A 117 -6.53 -6.70 -13.55
C VAL A 117 -5.48 -7.25 -14.52
N GLY A 118 -5.93 -7.63 -15.72
CA GLY A 118 -5.06 -8.18 -16.78
C GLY A 118 -4.74 -9.67 -16.63
N THR A 119 -5.22 -10.35 -15.57
CA THR A 119 -5.18 -11.82 -15.54
C THR A 119 -6.19 -12.39 -16.52
N GLY A 120 -5.81 -13.49 -17.18
CA GLY A 120 -6.68 -14.14 -18.16
C GLY A 120 -6.58 -13.59 -19.58
N PHE A 121 -5.69 -12.64 -19.88
CA PHE A 121 -5.43 -12.25 -21.27
C PHE A 121 -4.70 -13.39 -22.01
N HIS A 122 -5.19 -13.71 -23.19
CA HIS A 122 -4.56 -14.69 -24.06
C HIS A 122 -3.56 -13.99 -24.98
N PRO A 123 -2.27 -14.35 -24.95
CA PRO A 123 -1.22 -13.62 -25.66
C PRO A 123 -1.37 -13.65 -27.19
N GLU A 124 -1.96 -14.71 -27.75
CA GLU A 124 -2.16 -14.83 -29.20
C GLU A 124 -3.40 -14.10 -29.72
N MET A 125 -4.33 -13.73 -28.84
CA MET A 125 -5.53 -12.98 -29.21
C MET A 125 -5.23 -11.48 -29.29
N THR A 126 -5.99 -10.78 -30.15
CA THR A 126 -5.93 -9.31 -30.26
C THR A 126 -6.42 -8.63 -28.99
N GLY A 127 -6.13 -7.34 -28.84
CA GLY A 127 -6.67 -6.55 -27.73
C GLY A 127 -8.18 -6.57 -27.69
N ARG A 128 -8.84 -6.47 -28.86
CA ARG A 128 -10.30 -6.54 -29.02
C ARG A 128 -10.85 -7.87 -28.49
N GLU A 129 -10.30 -8.99 -28.96
CA GLU A 129 -10.73 -10.32 -28.51
C GLU A 129 -10.50 -10.53 -27.02
N ASN A 130 -9.41 -10.00 -26.48
CA ASN A 130 -9.15 -10.03 -25.04
C ASN A 130 -10.15 -9.18 -24.24
N ILE A 131 -10.65 -8.05 -24.77
CA ILE A 131 -11.74 -7.30 -24.12
C ILE A 131 -12.99 -8.17 -23.99
N TYR A 132 -13.39 -8.87 -25.05
CA TYR A 132 -14.56 -9.77 -24.98
C TYR A 132 -14.34 -10.91 -24.00
N MET A 133 -13.19 -11.57 -24.07
CA MET A 133 -12.88 -12.69 -23.20
C MET A 133 -12.83 -12.27 -21.72
N ASN A 134 -12.08 -11.20 -21.42
CA ASN A 134 -11.91 -10.71 -20.06
C ASN A 134 -13.22 -10.12 -19.51
N GLY A 135 -13.96 -9.35 -20.32
CA GLY A 135 -15.28 -8.85 -19.94
C GLY A 135 -16.26 -9.98 -19.60
N ALA A 136 -16.28 -11.05 -20.40
CA ALA A 136 -17.11 -12.23 -20.13
C ALA A 136 -16.70 -12.95 -18.85
N ILE A 137 -15.39 -13.13 -18.60
CA ILE A 137 -14.87 -13.70 -17.34
C ILE A 137 -15.30 -12.87 -16.13
N MET A 138 -15.32 -11.54 -16.28
CA MET A 138 -15.76 -10.61 -15.24
C MET A 138 -17.30 -10.45 -15.15
N GLY A 139 -18.06 -11.22 -15.95
CA GLY A 139 -19.53 -11.28 -15.88
C GLY A 139 -20.26 -10.26 -16.77
N MET A 140 -19.61 -9.62 -17.73
CA MET A 140 -20.29 -8.81 -18.76
C MET A 140 -20.95 -9.72 -19.79
N THR A 141 -22.14 -9.33 -20.24
CA THR A 141 -22.73 -9.96 -21.41
C THR A 141 -22.08 -9.43 -22.68
N LYS A 142 -22.17 -10.18 -23.79
CA LYS A 142 -21.68 -9.69 -25.09
C LYS A 142 -22.27 -8.33 -25.45
N HIS A 143 -23.55 -8.15 -25.20
CA HIS A 143 -24.27 -6.90 -25.45
C HIS A 143 -23.68 -5.72 -24.63
N ASP A 144 -23.33 -5.95 -23.35
CA ASP A 144 -22.70 -4.93 -22.52
C ASP A 144 -21.34 -4.54 -23.07
N ILE A 145 -20.55 -5.53 -23.53
CA ILE A 145 -19.24 -5.30 -24.11
C ILE A 145 -19.37 -4.53 -25.42
N ASP A 146 -20.27 -4.95 -26.32
CA ASP A 146 -20.51 -4.27 -27.61
C ASP A 146 -20.85 -2.79 -27.39
N ARG A 147 -21.70 -2.49 -26.41
CA ARG A 147 -22.11 -1.11 -26.08
C ARG A 147 -20.96 -0.25 -25.55
N LYS A 148 -20.00 -0.84 -24.83
CA LYS A 148 -18.92 -0.13 -24.15
C LYS A 148 -17.56 -0.25 -24.84
N LEU A 149 -17.50 -0.98 -25.94
CA LEU A 149 -16.23 -1.32 -26.58
C LEU A 149 -15.39 -0.08 -26.92
N ASP A 150 -16.00 0.91 -27.55
CA ASP A 150 -15.29 2.12 -27.97
C ASP A 150 -14.80 2.94 -26.76
N GLU A 151 -15.60 2.99 -25.68
CA GLU A 151 -15.20 3.66 -24.43
C GLU A 151 -14.03 2.94 -23.75
N ILE A 152 -14.07 1.59 -23.70
CA ILE A 152 -13.00 0.77 -23.15
C ILE A 152 -11.70 1.00 -23.93
N VAL A 153 -11.77 0.97 -25.25
CA VAL A 153 -10.61 1.18 -26.12
C VAL A 153 -10.03 2.58 -25.92
N ALA A 154 -10.86 3.62 -25.99
CA ALA A 154 -10.46 5.01 -25.78
C ALA A 154 -9.91 5.27 -24.38
N PHE A 155 -10.47 4.61 -23.36
CA PHE A 155 -9.96 4.72 -22.00
C PHE A 155 -8.55 4.12 -21.86
N SER A 156 -8.31 2.97 -22.51
CA SER A 156 -7.02 2.26 -22.45
C SER A 156 -5.89 3.01 -23.16
N GLY A 157 -6.21 3.85 -24.18
CA GLY A 157 -5.24 4.48 -25.07
C GLY A 157 -4.52 3.47 -25.98
N CYS A 158 -5.17 2.35 -26.29
CA CYS A 158 -4.60 1.28 -27.12
C CYS A 158 -5.26 1.22 -28.53
N GLU A 159 -5.93 2.29 -29.00
CA GLU A 159 -6.72 2.33 -30.23
C GLU A 159 -5.91 1.84 -31.44
N ARG A 160 -4.68 2.32 -31.57
CA ARG A 160 -3.78 1.96 -32.68
C ARG A 160 -3.45 0.48 -32.75
N TYR A 161 -3.45 -0.20 -31.60
CA TYR A 161 -2.97 -1.59 -31.48
C TYR A 161 -4.10 -2.56 -31.19
N ILE A 162 -5.35 -2.13 -31.14
CA ILE A 162 -6.47 -2.93 -30.64
C ILE A 162 -6.67 -4.24 -31.40
N ASP A 163 -6.36 -4.29 -32.68
CA ASP A 163 -6.45 -5.47 -33.53
C ASP A 163 -5.11 -6.19 -33.70
N THR A 164 -4.12 -5.88 -32.81
CA THR A 164 -2.83 -6.55 -32.75
C THR A 164 -2.82 -7.57 -31.60
N PRO A 165 -2.19 -8.75 -31.74
CA PRO A 165 -2.03 -9.72 -30.65
C PRO A 165 -1.32 -9.14 -29.42
N VAL A 166 -1.87 -9.43 -28.23
CA VAL A 166 -1.41 -8.86 -26.95
C VAL A 166 0.03 -9.22 -26.61
N LYS A 167 0.57 -10.33 -27.12
CA LYS A 167 2.00 -10.67 -27.01
C LYS A 167 2.94 -9.58 -27.53
N ARG A 168 2.46 -8.67 -28.37
CA ARG A 168 3.21 -7.52 -28.91
C ARG A 168 3.00 -6.23 -28.12
N TYR A 169 2.17 -6.27 -27.07
CA TYR A 169 1.94 -5.12 -26.21
C TYR A 169 3.10 -4.98 -25.22
N SER A 170 3.36 -3.75 -24.79
CA SER A 170 4.17 -3.53 -23.59
C SER A 170 3.37 -3.99 -22.34
N SER A 171 4.08 -4.28 -21.25
CA SER A 171 3.42 -4.61 -19.98
C SER A 171 2.44 -3.51 -19.53
N GLY A 172 2.80 -2.24 -19.73
CA GLY A 172 1.93 -1.11 -19.44
C GLY A 172 0.66 -1.11 -20.28
N MET A 173 0.73 -1.40 -21.59
CA MET A 173 -0.46 -1.48 -22.46
C MET A 173 -1.40 -2.61 -22.01
N THR A 174 -0.86 -3.79 -21.70
CA THR A 174 -1.67 -4.92 -21.22
C THR A 174 -2.43 -4.57 -19.95
N VAL A 175 -1.76 -3.94 -19.01
CA VAL A 175 -2.38 -3.56 -17.74
C VAL A 175 -3.39 -2.44 -17.93
N ARG A 176 -3.11 -1.44 -18.76
CA ARG A 176 -4.06 -0.36 -19.10
C ARG A 176 -5.32 -0.91 -19.75
N LEU A 177 -5.19 -1.85 -20.69
CA LEU A 177 -6.34 -2.48 -21.34
C LEU A 177 -7.17 -3.32 -20.35
N GLY A 178 -6.52 -4.13 -19.49
CA GLY A 178 -7.22 -4.89 -18.45
C GLY A 178 -7.96 -3.99 -17.47
N PHE A 179 -7.33 -2.89 -17.04
CA PHE A 179 -7.98 -1.91 -16.17
C PHE A 179 -9.16 -1.21 -16.89
N ALA A 180 -9.02 -0.90 -18.17
CA ALA A 180 -10.10 -0.29 -18.95
C ALA A 180 -11.35 -1.19 -18.98
N VAL A 181 -11.18 -2.51 -19.18
CA VAL A 181 -12.30 -3.46 -19.11
C VAL A 181 -12.93 -3.43 -17.71
N ALA A 182 -12.11 -3.56 -16.69
CA ALA A 182 -12.54 -3.63 -15.29
C ALA A 182 -13.23 -2.33 -14.80
N ALA A 183 -12.76 -1.15 -15.24
CA ALA A 183 -13.35 0.14 -14.91
C ALA A 183 -14.71 0.40 -15.58
N HIS A 184 -15.05 -0.37 -16.60
CA HIS A 184 -16.35 -0.30 -17.30
C HIS A 184 -17.31 -1.42 -16.89
N LEU A 185 -16.95 -2.23 -15.88
CA LEU A 185 -17.88 -3.14 -15.23
C LEU A 185 -18.98 -2.34 -14.52
N GLU A 186 -20.16 -2.90 -14.45
CA GLU A 186 -21.32 -2.35 -13.70
C GLU A 186 -21.82 -3.35 -12.64
N PRO A 187 -20.99 -3.74 -11.67
CA PRO A 187 -21.44 -4.56 -10.56
C PRO A 187 -22.11 -3.69 -9.50
N GLU A 188 -23.00 -4.29 -8.71
CA GLU A 188 -23.61 -3.63 -7.55
C GLU A 188 -22.61 -3.43 -6.41
N ILE A 189 -21.60 -4.30 -6.32
CA ILE A 189 -20.49 -4.25 -5.35
C ILE A 189 -19.17 -4.28 -6.11
N LEU A 190 -18.34 -3.25 -5.93
CA LEU A 190 -17.02 -3.16 -6.55
C LEU A 190 -15.93 -3.31 -5.48
N VAL A 191 -15.00 -4.21 -5.72
CA VAL A 191 -13.82 -4.45 -4.87
C VAL A 191 -12.58 -3.93 -5.58
N VAL A 192 -11.92 -2.95 -4.98
CA VAL A 192 -10.74 -2.26 -5.55
C VAL A 192 -9.56 -2.47 -4.62
N ASP A 193 -8.47 -3.04 -5.12
CA ASP A 193 -7.18 -3.17 -4.43
C ASP A 193 -6.20 -2.08 -4.91
N GLU A 194 -5.05 -1.98 -4.29
CA GLU A 194 -3.92 -1.05 -4.57
C GLU A 194 -3.54 -0.87 -6.05
N VAL A 195 -4.17 -1.61 -6.97
CA VAL A 195 -3.91 -1.65 -8.42
C VAL A 195 -4.12 -0.30 -9.12
N LEU A 196 -4.65 0.73 -8.44
CA LEU A 196 -4.73 2.10 -9.01
C LEU A 196 -3.36 2.76 -9.25
N ALA A 197 -2.27 2.17 -8.76
CA ALA A 197 -0.89 2.63 -9.02
C ALA A 197 -0.31 2.13 -10.37
N VAL A 198 -1.17 1.62 -11.27
CA VAL A 198 -0.75 1.00 -12.53
C VAL A 198 -0.74 2.02 -13.69
N GLY A 199 0.27 1.91 -14.56
CA GLY A 199 0.45 2.80 -15.70
C GLY A 199 1.26 4.06 -15.36
N ASP A 200 1.26 5.02 -16.27
CA ASP A 200 1.88 6.32 -16.05
C ASP A 200 1.00 7.25 -15.20
N ALA A 201 1.53 8.39 -14.78
CA ALA A 201 0.84 9.35 -13.91
C ALA A 201 -0.46 9.89 -14.55
N GLU A 202 -0.52 10.00 -15.86
CA GLU A 202 -1.71 10.46 -16.57
C GLU A 202 -2.82 9.40 -16.51
N PHE A 203 -2.49 8.14 -16.78
CA PHE A 203 -3.44 7.05 -16.69
C PHE A 203 -3.93 6.83 -15.26
N GLN A 204 -3.05 6.93 -14.25
CA GLN A 204 -3.43 6.85 -12.84
C GLN A 204 -4.46 7.93 -12.47
N LYS A 205 -4.25 9.17 -12.93
CA LYS A 205 -5.20 10.27 -12.70
C LYS A 205 -6.56 9.98 -13.36
N LYS A 206 -6.55 9.44 -14.58
CA LYS A 206 -7.75 9.04 -15.33
C LYS A 206 -8.48 7.89 -14.64
N ALA A 207 -7.73 6.90 -14.12
CA ALA A 207 -8.27 5.78 -13.38
C ALA A 207 -8.94 6.21 -12.06
N ILE A 208 -8.29 7.08 -11.29
CA ILE A 208 -8.85 7.64 -10.05
C ILE A 208 -10.12 8.45 -10.35
N GLY A 209 -10.12 9.28 -11.40
CA GLY A 209 -11.30 10.04 -11.84
C GLY A 209 -12.47 9.10 -12.15
N LYS A 210 -12.25 8.05 -12.93
CA LYS A 210 -13.31 7.06 -13.25
C LYS A 210 -13.86 6.38 -12.00
N MET A 211 -12.98 6.05 -11.03
CA MET A 211 -13.41 5.45 -9.75
C MET A 211 -14.24 6.44 -8.91
N GLN A 212 -13.91 7.74 -8.94
CA GLN A 212 -14.71 8.78 -8.29
C GLN A 212 -16.11 8.89 -8.91
N ASP A 213 -16.21 8.84 -10.23
CA ASP A 213 -17.48 8.90 -10.94
C ASP A 213 -18.36 7.69 -10.58
N VAL A 214 -17.75 6.48 -10.58
CA VAL A 214 -18.42 5.24 -10.18
C VAL A 214 -18.91 5.29 -8.72
N SER A 215 -18.11 5.89 -7.83
CA SER A 215 -18.45 5.96 -6.40
C SER A 215 -19.51 7.03 -6.08
N ARG A 216 -19.56 8.13 -6.83
CA ARG A 216 -20.44 9.27 -6.56
C ARG A 216 -21.74 9.25 -7.35
N GLY A 217 -21.72 8.68 -8.56
CA GLY A 217 -22.81 8.86 -9.53
C GLY A 217 -23.87 7.77 -9.53
N GLU A 218 -23.60 6.54 -9.11
CA GLU A 218 -24.44 5.39 -9.43
C GLU A 218 -24.92 4.58 -8.22
N GLY A 219 -24.67 5.07 -7.00
CA GLY A 219 -25.13 4.40 -5.77
C GLY A 219 -24.54 2.99 -5.56
N ARG A 220 -23.39 2.70 -6.18
CA ARG A 220 -22.70 1.41 -6.04
C ARG A 220 -21.98 1.32 -4.72
N THR A 221 -21.94 0.13 -4.16
CA THR A 221 -21.14 -0.17 -2.96
C THR A 221 -19.70 -0.45 -3.37
N VAL A 222 -18.74 0.23 -2.75
CA VAL A 222 -17.32 0.07 -3.07
C VAL A 222 -16.51 -0.28 -1.83
N LEU A 223 -15.75 -1.37 -1.88
CA LEU A 223 -14.69 -1.65 -0.93
C LEU A 223 -13.34 -1.28 -1.55
N PHE A 224 -12.70 -0.30 -0.97
CA PHE A 224 -11.46 0.27 -1.47
C PHE A 224 -10.30 -0.04 -0.51
N VAL A 225 -9.32 -0.82 -0.96
CA VAL A 225 -8.10 -1.12 -0.20
C VAL A 225 -6.96 -0.27 -0.72
N SER A 226 -6.35 0.50 0.15
CA SER A 226 -5.18 1.29 -0.21
C SER A 226 -4.28 1.54 0.99
N HIS A 227 -2.99 1.66 0.74
CA HIS A 227 -2.03 2.21 1.68
C HIS A 227 -1.87 3.73 1.49
N ASN A 228 -2.47 4.31 0.44
CA ASN A 228 -2.47 5.75 0.19
C ASN A 228 -3.66 6.41 0.91
N MET A 229 -3.36 7.10 2.01
CA MET A 229 -4.37 7.75 2.85
C MET A 229 -5.09 8.91 2.14
N ASP A 230 -4.44 9.58 1.18
CA ASP A 230 -5.09 10.62 0.37
C ASP A 230 -6.20 10.01 -0.51
N SER A 231 -5.95 8.82 -1.09
CA SER A 231 -6.98 8.10 -1.84
C SER A 231 -8.15 7.70 -0.94
N ILE A 232 -7.88 7.16 0.25
CA ILE A 232 -8.92 6.83 1.23
C ILE A 232 -9.73 8.09 1.62
N LYS A 233 -9.05 9.20 1.94
CA LYS A 233 -9.69 10.46 2.34
C LYS A 233 -10.60 11.03 1.25
N ASN A 234 -10.17 10.93 0.00
CA ASN A 234 -10.89 11.55 -1.13
C ASN A 234 -12.01 10.68 -1.70
N LEU A 235 -11.91 9.35 -1.56
CA LEU A 235 -12.84 8.40 -2.16
C LEU A 235 -13.83 7.82 -1.16
N CYS A 236 -13.41 7.58 0.10
CA CYS A 236 -14.19 6.82 1.06
C CYS A 236 -14.94 7.72 2.05
N LYS A 237 -16.17 7.33 2.42
CA LYS A 237 -16.94 7.98 3.48
C LYS A 237 -16.62 7.40 4.85
N SER A 238 -16.48 6.08 4.91
CA SER A 238 -16.14 5.32 6.11
C SER A 238 -14.91 4.46 5.89
N GLY A 239 -14.35 3.94 6.98
CA GLY A 239 -13.18 3.11 6.93
C GLY A 239 -13.15 2.04 8.02
N ILE A 240 -12.32 1.03 7.78
CA ILE A 240 -12.03 -0.08 8.70
C ILE A 240 -10.53 -0.22 8.77
N ILE A 241 -9.98 -0.24 9.98
CA ILE A 241 -8.57 -0.53 10.21
C ILE A 241 -8.43 -2.00 10.56
N LEU A 242 -7.60 -2.70 9.79
CA LEU A 242 -7.20 -4.08 10.08
C LEU A 242 -5.80 -4.09 10.70
N ASP A 243 -5.67 -4.73 11.85
CA ASP A 243 -4.38 -5.07 12.45
C ASP A 243 -4.34 -6.56 12.79
N LYS A 244 -3.27 -7.25 12.35
CA LYS A 244 -3.02 -8.68 12.63
C LYS A 244 -4.23 -9.60 12.40
N GLY A 245 -5.02 -9.31 11.37
CA GLY A 245 -6.18 -10.11 10.98
C GLY A 245 -7.46 -9.83 11.76
N GLN A 246 -7.52 -8.76 12.53
CA GLN A 246 -8.70 -8.32 13.28
C GLN A 246 -9.04 -6.87 12.94
N ILE A 247 -10.27 -6.46 13.20
CA ILE A 247 -10.68 -5.06 13.11
C ILE A 247 -10.23 -4.36 14.39
N SER A 248 -9.31 -3.38 14.27
CA SER A 248 -8.87 -2.55 15.40
C SER A 248 -9.76 -1.31 15.58
N TYR A 249 -10.26 -0.76 14.47
CA TYR A 249 -11.13 0.42 14.50
C TYR A 249 -12.06 0.46 13.29
N GLN A 250 -13.25 1.05 13.48
CA GLN A 250 -14.21 1.34 12.41
C GLN A 250 -14.84 2.71 12.67
N GLY A 251 -14.91 3.56 11.63
CA GLY A 251 -15.45 4.91 11.74
C GLY A 251 -15.50 5.65 10.43
N THR A 252 -15.52 7.00 10.46
CA THR A 252 -15.36 7.79 9.25
C THR A 252 -13.96 7.58 8.66
N ALA A 253 -13.80 7.81 7.35
CA ALA A 253 -12.49 7.69 6.70
C ALA A 253 -11.44 8.59 7.38
N SER A 254 -11.83 9.81 7.78
CA SER A 254 -10.94 10.75 8.47
C SER A 254 -10.53 10.25 9.86
N ASP A 255 -11.46 9.69 10.62
CA ASP A 255 -11.16 9.13 11.96
C ASP A 255 -10.23 7.93 11.85
N CYS A 256 -10.52 7.01 10.90
CA CYS A 256 -9.66 5.86 10.64
C CYS A 256 -8.23 6.28 10.27
N ILE A 257 -8.08 7.29 9.40
CA ILE A 257 -6.77 7.82 9.04
C ILE A 257 -6.06 8.41 10.27
N SER A 258 -6.78 9.16 11.11
CA SER A 258 -6.22 9.75 12.33
C SER A 258 -5.75 8.67 13.31
N VAL A 259 -6.59 7.67 13.60
CA VAL A 259 -6.25 6.54 14.47
C VAL A 259 -5.06 5.77 13.92
N TYR A 260 -5.06 5.45 12.62
CA TYR A 260 -3.97 4.71 11.98
C TYR A 260 -2.63 5.47 12.07
N ILE A 261 -2.66 6.79 11.86
CA ILE A 261 -1.48 7.64 11.99
C ILE A 261 -1.02 7.71 13.46
N ASP A 262 -1.94 7.78 14.43
CA ASP A 262 -1.61 7.85 15.85
C ASP A 262 -1.01 6.54 16.37
N GLU A 263 -1.53 5.38 15.97
CA GLU A 263 -0.93 4.07 16.26
C GLU A 263 0.50 3.94 15.69
N GLU A 264 0.78 4.58 14.56
CA GLU A 264 2.13 4.64 13.98
C GLU A 264 3.06 5.60 14.72
N LYS A 265 2.53 6.62 15.44
CA LYS A 265 3.36 7.58 16.18
C LYS A 265 4.15 6.95 17.31
N ASP A 266 3.63 5.91 17.92
CA ASP A 266 4.27 5.26 19.08
C ASP A 266 5.46 4.36 18.70
N ARG A 267 5.68 4.12 17.40
CA ARG A 267 6.79 3.30 16.91
C ARG A 267 7.77 4.11 16.09
N PHE A 268 8.88 4.48 16.72
CA PHE A 268 9.99 5.10 16.01
C PHE A 268 10.96 4.03 15.48
N LEU A 269 11.35 4.20 14.22
CA LEU A 269 12.45 3.47 13.62
C LEU A 269 13.72 4.30 13.80
N THR A 270 14.51 4.02 14.82
CA THR A 270 15.75 4.76 15.11
C THR A 270 16.98 4.08 14.54
N GLU A 271 16.90 2.78 14.26
CA GLU A 271 17.95 2.00 13.60
C GLU A 271 17.32 0.90 12.74
N THR A 272 17.86 0.69 11.55
CA THR A 272 17.38 -0.34 10.62
C THR A 272 18.54 -1.00 9.89
N VAL A 273 18.58 -2.34 9.95
CA VAL A 273 19.42 -3.16 9.08
C VAL A 273 18.68 -3.36 7.76
N ILE A 274 19.32 -3.01 6.67
CA ILE A 274 18.67 -2.99 5.37
C ILE A 274 18.60 -4.40 4.77
N THR A 275 17.41 -4.75 4.30
CA THR A 275 17.12 -6.01 3.60
C THR A 275 16.36 -5.72 2.30
N GLU A 276 16.15 -6.72 1.47
CA GLU A 276 15.45 -6.56 0.18
C GLU A 276 14.04 -5.96 0.31
N LYS A 277 13.35 -6.18 1.44
CA LYS A 277 12.02 -5.62 1.69
C LYS A 277 11.98 -4.09 1.80
N HIS A 278 13.12 -3.44 2.07
CA HIS A 278 13.23 -1.99 2.18
C HIS A 278 13.49 -1.32 0.82
N ARG A 279 13.65 -2.11 -0.26
CA ARG A 279 13.90 -1.68 -1.62
C ARG A 279 12.67 -1.88 -2.49
N LYS A 280 12.23 -0.85 -3.19
CA LYS A 280 11.10 -0.95 -4.15
C LYS A 280 11.54 -1.54 -5.49
N TYR A 281 12.82 -1.38 -5.84
CA TYR A 281 13.39 -1.82 -7.10
C TYR A 281 14.71 -2.56 -6.85
N LEU A 282 14.90 -3.67 -7.54
CA LEU A 282 16.20 -4.33 -7.63
C LEU A 282 17.07 -3.51 -8.57
N ARG A 283 18.08 -2.82 -8.04
CA ARG A 283 19.05 -2.05 -8.82
C ARG A 283 20.44 -2.67 -8.72
N TYR A 284 21.34 -2.13 -9.56
CA TYR A 284 22.73 -2.59 -9.67
C TYR A 284 23.54 -2.25 -8.42
N LYS A 285 23.34 -2.72 -7.30
CA LYS A 285 24.00 -2.48 -6.01
C LYS A 285 25.54 -2.27 -6.10
N GLN A 286 25.97 -1.32 -6.91
CA GLN A 286 27.39 -0.98 -7.06
C GLN A 286 27.97 -0.44 -5.75
N ILE A 287 27.16 0.38 -5.06
CA ILE A 287 27.30 0.72 -3.65
C ILE A 287 25.99 0.34 -2.98
N GLU A 288 26.05 -0.39 -1.88
CA GLU A 288 24.89 -0.94 -1.17
C GLU A 288 24.78 -0.33 0.22
N ILE A 289 23.59 0.11 0.60
CA ILE A 289 23.27 0.56 1.97
C ILE A 289 23.04 -0.68 2.84
N LEU A 290 23.84 -0.82 3.92
CA LEU A 290 23.79 -1.96 4.84
C LEU A 290 22.91 -1.70 6.07
N SER A 291 23.04 -0.53 6.67
CA SER A 291 22.25 -0.10 7.82
C SER A 291 22.20 1.42 7.91
N VAL A 292 21.16 1.89 8.59
CA VAL A 292 20.96 3.31 8.87
C VAL A 292 20.58 3.49 10.32
N ARG A 293 21.00 4.61 10.94
CA ARG A 293 20.72 4.93 12.33
C ARG A 293 20.49 6.43 12.51
N LEU A 294 19.47 6.80 13.28
CA LEU A 294 19.25 8.17 13.72
C LEU A 294 20.23 8.49 14.86
N LEU A 295 20.98 9.57 14.73
CA LEU A 295 21.98 9.98 15.72
C LEU A 295 21.45 11.00 16.72
N ASN A 296 20.24 11.52 16.52
CA ASN A 296 19.60 12.38 17.49
C ASN A 296 19.37 11.60 18.82
N PRO A 297 19.55 12.23 20.00
CA PRO A 297 19.37 11.57 21.29
C PRO A 297 17.98 10.99 21.50
N THR A 298 16.97 11.62 20.91
CA THR A 298 15.58 11.15 20.90
C THR A 298 15.03 11.28 19.47
N PRO A 299 14.07 10.44 19.07
CA PRO A 299 13.38 10.60 17.78
C PRO A 299 12.35 11.73 17.81
N GLU A 300 12.15 12.40 18.93
CA GLU A 300 11.25 13.53 19.11
C GLU A 300 12.06 14.83 19.12
N LEU A 301 12.06 15.52 18.01
CA LEU A 301 12.85 16.72 17.77
C LEU A 301 12.02 17.99 17.98
N SER A 302 12.67 19.07 18.37
CA SER A 302 12.08 20.41 18.39
C SER A 302 12.06 21.02 16.99
N ALA A 303 11.16 21.98 16.76
CA ALA A 303 11.15 22.73 15.51
C ALA A 303 12.50 23.44 15.30
N GLY A 304 13.11 23.28 14.13
CA GLY A 304 14.42 23.84 13.77
C GLY A 304 15.62 23.03 14.26
N GLU A 305 15.41 21.96 15.03
CA GLU A 305 16.48 21.03 15.42
C GLU A 305 17.00 20.26 14.19
N ASP A 306 18.30 20.02 14.17
CA ASP A 306 18.94 19.26 13.08
C ASP A 306 18.49 17.79 13.09
N VAL A 307 18.23 17.26 11.91
CA VAL A 307 18.03 15.81 11.73
C VAL A 307 19.36 15.21 11.34
N VAL A 308 19.88 14.28 12.14
CA VAL A 308 21.20 13.68 11.93
C VAL A 308 21.08 12.17 11.83
N ALA A 309 21.56 11.60 10.74
CA ALA A 309 21.53 10.17 10.49
C ALA A 309 22.89 9.64 10.06
N GLU A 310 23.16 8.40 10.43
CA GLU A 310 24.32 7.62 10.02
C GLU A 310 23.87 6.60 8.97
N VAL A 311 24.63 6.49 7.87
CA VAL A 311 24.39 5.55 6.78
C VAL A 311 25.64 4.71 6.59
N LYS A 312 25.55 3.41 6.85
CA LYS A 312 26.63 2.46 6.62
C LYS A 312 26.47 1.81 5.24
N MET A 313 27.48 1.87 4.43
CA MET A 313 27.45 1.43 3.03
C MET A 313 28.62 0.52 2.71
N ARG A 314 28.45 -0.35 1.71
CA ARG A 314 29.49 -1.22 1.15
C ARG A 314 29.63 -0.94 -0.34
N ARG A 315 30.88 -0.85 -0.82
CA ARG A 315 31.20 -0.77 -2.23
C ARG A 315 31.39 -2.18 -2.79
N ASN A 316 30.54 -2.57 -3.74
CA ASN A 316 30.62 -3.88 -4.39
C ASN A 316 31.45 -3.82 -5.69
N GLU A 317 31.56 -2.64 -6.32
CA GLU A 317 32.39 -2.40 -7.51
C GLU A 317 33.54 -1.45 -7.18
N PRO A 318 34.80 -1.92 -7.15
CA PRO A 318 35.97 -1.10 -6.79
C PRO A 318 36.20 0.15 -7.67
N GLU A 319 35.73 0.10 -8.91
CA GLU A 319 35.85 1.19 -9.88
C GLU A 319 34.98 2.41 -9.55
N LYS A 320 33.98 2.24 -8.69
CA LYS A 320 33.07 3.33 -8.26
C LYS A 320 33.67 4.10 -7.09
N THR A 321 34.43 5.13 -7.46
CA THR A 321 35.18 5.96 -6.49
C THR A 321 34.44 7.23 -6.10
N THR A 322 33.34 7.59 -6.78
CA THR A 322 32.56 8.80 -6.50
C THR A 322 31.08 8.47 -6.35
N PHE A 323 30.40 9.16 -5.46
CA PHE A 323 28.96 9.00 -5.21
C PHE A 323 28.35 10.27 -4.61
N THR A 324 27.03 10.35 -4.66
CA THR A 324 26.21 11.31 -3.89
C THR A 324 25.33 10.52 -2.92
N LEU A 325 25.06 11.09 -1.76
CA LEU A 325 24.13 10.55 -0.78
C LEU A 325 22.93 11.47 -0.65
N GLU A 326 21.72 10.93 -0.85
CA GLU A 326 20.48 11.66 -0.69
C GLU A 326 19.76 11.18 0.57
N MET A 327 19.28 12.13 1.37
CA MET A 327 18.30 11.90 2.45
C MET A 327 16.93 12.37 1.95
N MET A 328 16.00 11.47 1.89
CA MET A 328 14.63 11.70 1.45
C MET A 328 13.70 11.78 2.67
N ILE A 329 12.85 12.82 2.75
CA ILE A 329 11.90 13.00 3.83
C ILE A 329 10.49 12.81 3.28
N ASN A 330 9.75 11.87 3.86
CA ASN A 330 8.36 11.62 3.56
C ASN A 330 7.48 11.91 4.78
N ASP A 331 6.24 12.34 4.54
CA ASP A 331 5.24 12.45 5.60
C ASP A 331 4.61 11.07 5.91
N VAL A 332 3.73 11.02 6.89
CA VAL A 332 3.00 9.81 7.30
C VAL A 332 2.11 9.21 6.20
N LEU A 333 1.80 9.99 5.17
CA LEU A 333 1.03 9.56 4.00
C LEU A 333 1.92 9.02 2.88
N GLY A 334 3.24 8.95 3.11
CA GLY A 334 4.22 8.53 2.11
C GLY A 334 4.52 9.58 1.03
N ARG A 335 4.06 10.83 1.21
CA ARG A 335 4.32 11.91 0.26
C ARG A 335 5.70 12.50 0.52
N ARG A 336 6.44 12.77 -0.55
CA ARG A 336 7.75 13.43 -0.46
C ARG A 336 7.57 14.88 0.02
N VAL A 337 8.14 15.19 1.18
CA VAL A 337 8.22 16.55 1.74
C VAL A 337 9.41 17.31 1.16
N GLY A 338 10.53 16.62 1.03
CA GLY A 338 11.75 17.17 0.46
C GLY A 338 12.89 16.16 0.43
N SER A 339 13.99 16.56 -0.18
CA SER A 339 15.23 15.80 -0.22
C SER A 339 16.43 16.72 0.01
N PHE A 340 17.43 16.20 0.69
CA PHE A 340 18.76 16.76 0.75
C PHE A 340 19.72 15.86 -0.04
N ILE A 341 20.48 16.43 -0.96
CA ILE A 341 21.47 15.73 -1.77
C ILE A 341 22.84 16.29 -1.44
N SER A 342 23.78 15.41 -1.08
CA SER A 342 25.15 15.80 -0.79
C SER A 342 25.87 16.28 -2.06
N PRO A 343 26.94 17.09 -1.93
CA PRO A 343 27.93 17.20 -2.99
C PRO A 343 28.46 15.82 -3.39
N VAL A 344 29.16 15.75 -4.53
CA VAL A 344 29.86 14.53 -4.93
C VAL A 344 30.94 14.20 -3.90
N LEU A 345 30.88 13.01 -3.35
CA LEU A 345 31.78 12.48 -2.35
C LEU A 345 32.75 11.48 -3.01
N SER A 346 33.93 11.32 -2.44
CA SER A 346 34.93 10.35 -2.89
C SER A 346 34.93 9.15 -1.93
N TRP A 347 34.92 7.94 -2.48
CA TRP A 347 35.09 6.71 -1.73
C TRP A 347 36.58 6.45 -1.47
N GLY A 348 36.95 6.17 -0.23
CA GLY A 348 38.32 5.78 0.12
C GLY A 348 38.68 4.33 -0.27
N ASP A 349 39.77 3.80 0.27
CA ASP A 349 40.27 2.45 -0.06
C ASP A 349 39.47 1.31 0.64
N GLN A 350 38.66 1.65 1.63
CA GLN A 350 37.91 0.68 2.45
C GLN A 350 36.71 0.10 1.68
N GLU A 351 36.41 -1.18 1.93
CA GLU A 351 35.23 -1.85 1.37
C GLU A 351 33.92 -1.31 1.97
N VAL A 352 33.93 -0.99 3.26
CA VAL A 352 32.77 -0.49 4.01
C VAL A 352 33.05 0.92 4.52
N MET A 353 32.11 1.83 4.31
CA MET A 353 32.18 3.22 4.74
C MET A 353 30.91 3.58 5.54
N THR A 354 31.10 4.48 6.50
CA THR A 354 30.00 5.07 7.26
C THR A 354 30.00 6.58 6.99
N ALA A 355 28.85 7.09 6.54
CA ALA A 355 28.64 8.52 6.30
C ALA A 355 27.63 9.07 7.31
N THR A 356 27.90 10.28 7.82
CA THR A 356 26.93 11.03 8.62
C THR A 356 26.33 12.13 7.75
N ILE A 357 25.00 12.13 7.66
CA ILE A 357 24.24 13.16 6.94
C ILE A 357 23.48 14.01 7.96
N ARG A 358 23.59 15.34 7.84
CA ARG A 358 22.96 16.31 8.72
C ARG A 358 22.12 17.27 7.91
N LEU A 359 20.84 17.36 8.23
CA LEU A 359 19.94 18.34 7.68
C LEU A 359 19.68 19.41 8.75
N SER A 360 20.24 20.59 8.55
CA SER A 360 20.06 21.74 9.44
C SER A 360 18.89 22.63 8.98
N GLN A 361 18.23 23.28 9.93
CA GLN A 361 17.13 24.23 9.69
C GLN A 361 16.04 23.64 8.77
N SER A 362 15.59 22.44 9.07
CA SER A 362 14.66 21.70 8.20
C SER A 362 13.32 22.41 7.96
N ASN A 363 12.94 23.39 8.80
CA ASN A 363 11.64 24.11 8.77
C ASN A 363 10.43 23.15 8.68
N LEU A 364 10.61 21.90 9.10
CA LEU A 364 9.53 20.93 9.12
C LEU A 364 8.49 21.33 10.15
N ALA A 365 7.23 21.25 9.76
CA ALA A 365 6.11 21.48 10.63
C ALA A 365 5.94 20.36 11.66
N LYS A 366 5.12 20.59 12.69
CA LYS A 366 4.74 19.55 13.65
C LYS A 366 4.19 18.31 12.92
N GLY A 367 4.78 17.15 13.16
CA GLY A 367 4.33 15.90 12.55
C GLY A 367 5.38 14.82 12.64
N LYS A 368 4.98 13.59 12.27
CA LYS A 368 5.89 12.46 12.09
C LYS A 368 6.37 12.38 10.66
N TYR A 369 7.64 12.07 10.51
CA TYR A 369 8.34 11.98 9.23
C TYR A 369 9.12 10.67 9.14
N TYR A 370 9.28 10.18 7.91
CA TYR A 370 10.08 9.01 7.59
C TYR A 370 11.26 9.42 6.72
N LEU A 371 12.41 8.78 6.96
CA LEU A 371 13.60 8.96 6.16
C LEU A 371 13.83 7.77 5.25
N GLY A 372 14.10 8.07 4.00
CA GLY A 372 14.69 7.14 3.05
C GLY A 372 16.07 7.66 2.63
N PHE A 373 16.88 6.79 2.04
CA PHE A 373 18.21 7.15 1.55
C PHE A 373 18.42 6.60 0.14
N ASN A 374 19.17 7.37 -0.64
CA ASN A 374 19.62 6.96 -1.97
C ASN A 374 21.10 7.22 -2.07
N VAL A 375 21.85 6.21 -2.49
CA VAL A 375 23.24 6.35 -2.90
C VAL A 375 23.33 6.18 -4.42
N GLY A 376 23.99 7.11 -5.10
CA GLY A 376 24.06 7.12 -6.53
C GLY A 376 25.06 8.16 -7.04
N LEU A 377 25.03 8.49 -8.30
CA LEU A 377 25.76 9.61 -8.88
C LEU A 377 24.77 10.57 -9.52
N LYS A 378 24.69 11.79 -9.00
CA LYS A 378 23.87 12.87 -9.52
C LYS A 378 24.79 14.00 -9.94
N THR A 379 24.93 14.19 -11.25
CA THR A 379 25.73 15.28 -11.83
C THR A 379 24.80 16.34 -12.45
N GLU A 380 25.30 17.56 -12.62
CA GLU A 380 24.56 18.65 -13.27
C GLU A 380 24.20 18.36 -14.74
N GLU A 381 24.86 17.38 -15.37
CA GLU A 381 24.70 16.99 -16.78
C GLU A 381 23.71 15.82 -16.99
N PHE A 382 22.63 15.72 -16.23
CA PHE A 382 21.45 14.85 -16.48
C PHE A 382 21.60 13.32 -16.35
N GLU A 383 22.67 12.77 -15.82
CA GLU A 383 22.72 11.34 -15.52
C GLU A 383 22.44 11.06 -14.04
N PHE A 384 21.17 10.79 -13.73
CA PHE A 384 20.80 10.22 -12.42
C PHE A 384 21.03 8.72 -12.45
N MET A 385 22.12 8.27 -11.84
CA MET A 385 22.42 6.86 -11.69
C MET A 385 22.26 6.47 -10.22
N ASP A 386 21.14 5.81 -9.90
CA ASP A 386 20.93 5.29 -8.56
C ASP A 386 21.61 3.93 -8.41
N TYR A 387 22.45 3.76 -7.38
CA TYR A 387 23.10 2.50 -7.06
C TYR A 387 22.26 1.67 -6.08
N ASP A 388 21.74 2.30 -5.02
CA ASP A 388 20.82 1.68 -4.07
C ASP A 388 19.87 2.71 -3.46
N ILE A 389 18.58 2.33 -3.33
CA ILE A 389 17.53 3.19 -2.77
C ILE A 389 16.76 2.41 -1.71
N VAL A 390 16.65 2.99 -0.52
CA VAL A 390 15.87 2.46 0.58
C VAL A 390 14.84 3.47 1.06
N TYR A 391 13.62 3.01 1.35
CA TYR A 391 12.49 3.87 1.68
C TYR A 391 12.03 3.64 3.11
N ASP A 392 11.67 4.73 3.80
CA ASP A 392 10.99 4.75 5.09
C ASP A 392 11.68 3.88 6.16
N VAL A 393 13.02 3.96 6.20
CA VAL A 393 13.89 3.12 7.04
C VAL A 393 14.22 3.72 8.41
N LEU A 394 14.02 5.02 8.61
CA LEU A 394 14.08 5.70 9.91
C LEU A 394 12.83 6.58 10.07
N SER A 395 12.48 6.92 11.32
CA SER A 395 11.39 7.86 11.59
C SER A 395 11.68 8.75 12.78
N PHE A 396 11.16 9.98 12.73
CA PHE A 396 11.23 10.97 13.80
C PHE A 396 9.96 11.82 13.83
N CYS A 397 9.78 12.57 14.90
CA CYS A 397 8.64 13.48 15.06
C CYS A 397 9.14 14.89 15.39
N ILE A 398 8.58 15.90 14.75
CA ILE A 398 8.76 17.30 15.16
C ILE A 398 7.68 17.63 16.18
N LYS A 399 8.11 17.93 17.42
CA LYS A 399 7.24 18.49 18.44
C LYS A 399 7.23 20.01 18.34
N TYR A 400 6.06 20.60 18.51
CA TYR A 400 5.97 22.06 18.57
C TYR A 400 6.37 22.51 19.96
N THR A 401 7.56 23.06 20.10
CA THR A 401 7.95 23.88 21.24
C THR A 401 8.25 25.27 20.70
N SER A 402 7.33 26.21 20.87
CA SER A 402 7.63 27.60 20.56
C SER A 402 8.76 28.09 21.49
N PRO A 403 9.89 28.55 20.96
CA PRO A 403 10.94 29.17 21.80
C PRO A 403 10.50 30.50 22.36
N GLU A 404 9.48 31.14 21.81
CA GLU A 404 8.94 32.43 22.26
C GLU A 404 7.52 32.24 22.79
N LYS A 405 7.33 32.64 24.06
CA LYS A 405 6.09 32.50 24.84
C LYS A 405 4.89 33.29 24.29
N ASP A 406 5.05 34.09 23.25
CA ASP A 406 4.06 35.13 22.85
C ASP A 406 3.38 34.89 21.48
N THR A 407 3.69 33.83 20.75
CA THR A 407 2.94 33.48 19.53
C THR A 407 2.05 32.26 19.75
N GLU A 408 0.75 32.52 19.90
CA GLU A 408 -0.27 31.53 20.28
C GLU A 408 -0.67 30.53 19.18
N ILE A 409 0.18 30.13 18.24
CA ILE A 409 -0.14 29.02 17.34
C ILE A 409 0.21 27.70 18.04
N LYS A 410 -0.66 27.29 18.95
CA LYS A 410 -0.51 26.03 19.73
C LYS A 410 -0.79 24.76 18.93
N LEU A 411 -1.40 24.87 17.76
CA LEU A 411 -1.84 23.74 16.96
C LEU A 411 -1.49 23.94 15.49
N TRP A 412 -0.52 23.19 14.98
CA TRP A 412 -0.31 23.07 13.54
C TRP A 412 -1.34 22.09 12.95
N ARG A 413 -2.07 22.51 11.93
CA ARG A 413 -3.06 21.66 11.25
C ARG A 413 -2.43 21.03 10.02
N SER A 414 -2.78 19.77 9.75
CA SER A 414 -2.25 19.01 8.60
C SER A 414 -2.58 19.63 7.24
N ASP A 415 -3.64 20.42 7.17
CA ASP A 415 -4.05 21.16 5.98
C ASP A 415 -3.18 22.41 5.70
N TRP A 416 -2.35 22.84 6.65
CA TRP A 416 -1.40 23.94 6.47
C TRP A 416 -0.08 23.49 5.82
N GLY A 417 0.08 22.20 5.55
CA GLY A 417 1.27 21.61 4.91
C GLY A 417 2.33 21.13 5.89
N ASN A 418 3.44 20.66 5.33
CA ASN A 418 4.53 20.00 6.06
C ASN A 418 5.74 20.91 6.31
N ILE A 419 5.70 22.16 5.86
CA ILE A 419 6.80 23.12 6.02
C ILE A 419 6.25 24.39 6.63
N GLN A 420 6.88 24.85 7.71
CA GLN A 420 6.60 26.12 8.36
C GLN A 420 7.62 27.17 7.89
N PHE A 421 7.19 28.14 7.10
CA PHE A 421 8.05 29.23 6.69
C PHE A 421 8.31 30.18 7.87
N GLN A 422 9.59 30.49 8.11
CA GLN A 422 10.03 31.47 9.12
C GLN A 422 10.46 32.75 8.43
N GLY A 423 10.30 33.88 9.12
CA GLY A 423 10.75 35.21 8.64
C GLY A 423 9.75 35.95 7.76
N GLY A 424 8.47 35.54 7.72
CA GLY A 424 7.40 36.34 7.10
C GLY A 424 7.16 37.66 7.85
N GLN A 425 7.03 38.79 7.15
CA GLN A 425 6.68 40.10 7.71
C GLN A 425 5.34 40.56 7.18
N VAL A 426 4.49 41.06 8.07
CA VAL A 426 3.21 41.70 7.72
C VAL A 426 3.25 43.16 8.11
N SER A 427 2.98 44.08 7.17
CA SER A 427 2.77 45.48 7.45
C SER A 427 1.30 45.87 7.22
N LEU A 428 0.66 46.36 8.25
CA LEU A 428 -0.68 46.95 8.13
C LEU A 428 -0.52 48.43 7.71
N ARG A 429 -1.24 48.81 6.66
CA ARG A 429 -1.33 50.21 6.19
C ARG A 429 -2.64 50.82 6.59
#